data_c3049391eb71c05713d2e735f3f4136e
#
_entry.id   c3049391eb71c05713d2e735f3f4136e
#
_cell.length_a   1.000
_cell.length_b   1.000
_cell.length_c   1.000
_cell.angle_alpha   90.00
_cell.angle_beta   90.00
_cell.angle_gamma   90.00
#
_symmetry.space_group_name_H-M   'P 1'
#
loop_
_entity.id
_entity.type
_entity.pdbx_description
1 polymer ?
#
loop_
_entity_poly.entity_id
_entity_poly.type
_entity_poly.pdbx_seq_one_letter_code
_entity_poly.pdbx_strand_id
1 'polypeptide(L)'
;MNEKLGPIELAPGIARFNAITYFYACFICIGVLAGMNFIQGYILTEMLSIPRSNQGTISGNLAFTQEIIAILLVALFGMLSDRIGRRPVMVFGTLVVAIGFALYPFATSLTELFIYRAVFATGAAALSAVLAIIVNDYPQERSRGKLISVHSVLNALGVAVFAILLGRLPTVFTSNGYDPVTSGQYTMLLVAGLTFVSGLIFLRGLKGGTPEKHSNKPSVGELVKVGIESAKNPRIALAFGATLLARADVSVNGIFISLWAVTSGAALGLSAGEAIKRVVLVIVITNLLSIVWAFVFGSIIDRINRVTAMVIAMSLGTVAYGSIYFVDSPLNYSNLPFFILISASAIGTVIATSSLIGQEAPMRQRGTVIGVSTFFGAVGILAATKFGGQLFDVMGPRGPFLLIAAAHATLLLAAITVRIKSPGQFFGTKVTEPEERP
;
A
#
# COMPACT_ATOMS: atom_id res chain seq x y z
N MET A 1 -14.96 -33.55 3.02
CA MET A 1 -13.85 -33.20 3.95
C MET A 1 -13.36 -31.80 3.62
N ASN A 2 -13.26 -30.94 4.62
CA ASN A 2 -12.67 -29.61 4.39
C ASN A 2 -11.17 -29.74 4.23
N GLU A 3 -10.61 -29.19 3.16
CA GLU A 3 -9.17 -29.20 2.93
C GLU A 3 -8.44 -28.26 3.89
N LYS A 4 -7.20 -28.63 4.26
CA LYS A 4 -6.32 -27.81 5.11
C LYS A 4 -5.00 -27.56 4.39
N LEU A 5 -4.48 -26.36 4.53
CA LEU A 5 -3.12 -26.01 4.08
C LEU A 5 -2.30 -25.56 5.31
N GLY A 6 -1.52 -26.50 5.85
CA GLY A 6 -0.89 -26.31 7.15
C GLY A 6 -1.91 -25.99 8.25
N PRO A 7 -1.74 -24.90 9.01
CA PRO A 7 -2.65 -24.53 10.09
C PRO A 7 -3.95 -23.81 9.59
N ILE A 8 -4.10 -23.63 8.28
CA ILE A 8 -5.22 -22.89 7.67
C ILE A 8 -6.26 -23.90 7.16
N GLU A 9 -7.49 -23.77 7.64
CA GLU A 9 -8.64 -24.52 7.15
C GLU A 9 -9.32 -23.75 6.04
N LEU A 10 -9.50 -24.41 4.89
CA LEU A 10 -10.05 -23.81 3.70
C LEU A 10 -11.58 -23.92 3.71
N ALA A 11 -12.23 -22.94 3.09
CA ALA A 11 -13.68 -22.94 2.89
C ALA A 11 -14.11 -24.11 1.98
N PRO A 12 -15.35 -24.59 2.10
CA PRO A 12 -15.87 -25.68 1.27
C PRO A 12 -15.67 -25.39 -0.23
N GLY A 13 -15.14 -26.37 -0.96
CA GLY A 13 -14.89 -26.26 -2.39
C GLY A 13 -13.66 -25.42 -2.78
N ILE A 14 -12.82 -25.00 -1.84
CA ILE A 14 -11.49 -24.43 -2.10
C ILE A 14 -10.44 -25.53 -1.96
N ALA A 15 -9.75 -25.86 -3.06
CA ALA A 15 -8.67 -26.84 -3.06
C ALA A 15 -7.35 -26.22 -2.57
N ARG A 16 -6.43 -27.06 -2.07
CA ARG A 16 -5.09 -26.63 -1.67
C ARG A 16 -4.37 -25.90 -2.79
N PHE A 17 -4.52 -26.39 -4.02
CA PHE A 17 -3.93 -25.76 -5.21
C PHE A 17 -4.42 -24.32 -5.42
N ASN A 18 -5.71 -24.06 -5.17
CA ASN A 18 -6.26 -22.70 -5.25
C ASN A 18 -5.63 -21.77 -4.20
N ALA A 19 -5.46 -22.27 -2.96
CA ALA A 19 -4.83 -21.50 -1.89
C ALA A 19 -3.34 -21.22 -2.15
N ILE A 20 -2.59 -22.19 -2.68
CA ILE A 20 -1.18 -22.00 -3.07
C ILE A 20 -1.09 -20.96 -4.21
N THR A 21 -1.98 -21.04 -5.21
CA THR A 21 -2.03 -20.06 -6.29
C THR A 21 -2.37 -18.65 -5.75
N TYR A 22 -3.26 -18.56 -4.77
CA TYR A 22 -3.55 -17.30 -4.10
C TYR A 22 -2.33 -16.75 -3.34
N PHE A 23 -1.56 -17.59 -2.66
CA PHE A 23 -0.32 -17.17 -2.01
C PHE A 23 0.72 -16.65 -3.00
N TYR A 24 0.85 -17.32 -4.15
CA TYR A 24 1.65 -16.82 -5.25
C TYR A 24 1.12 -15.46 -5.76
N ALA A 25 -0.21 -15.31 -5.87
CA ALA A 25 -0.81 -14.04 -6.29
C ALA A 25 -0.54 -12.91 -5.30
N CYS A 26 -0.56 -13.16 -3.98
CA CYS A 26 -0.18 -12.17 -2.98
C CYS A 26 1.24 -11.67 -3.19
N PHE A 27 2.17 -12.59 -3.38
CA PHE A 27 3.59 -12.29 -3.61
C PHE A 27 3.81 -11.49 -4.89
N ILE A 28 3.30 -11.98 -6.03
CA ILE A 28 3.62 -11.41 -7.34
C ILE A 28 2.88 -10.08 -7.59
N CYS A 29 1.58 -10.02 -7.28
CA CYS A 29 0.78 -8.84 -7.63
C CYS A 29 1.21 -7.61 -6.84
N ILE A 30 1.37 -7.71 -5.52
CA ILE A 30 1.78 -6.55 -4.72
C ILE A 30 3.20 -6.14 -5.05
N GLY A 31 4.11 -7.11 -5.31
CA GLY A 31 5.47 -6.83 -5.78
C GLY A 31 5.49 -6.03 -7.08
N VAL A 32 4.72 -6.47 -8.09
CA VAL A 32 4.60 -5.79 -9.38
C VAL A 32 3.98 -4.39 -9.22
N LEU A 33 2.90 -4.26 -8.44
CA LEU A 33 2.24 -2.97 -8.23
C LEU A 33 3.16 -1.95 -7.53
N ALA A 34 3.92 -2.36 -6.52
CA ALA A 34 4.91 -1.52 -5.85
C ALA A 34 6.11 -1.21 -6.78
N GLY A 35 6.49 -2.17 -7.61
CA GLY A 35 7.62 -2.10 -8.52
C GLY A 35 7.57 -0.90 -9.47
N MET A 36 6.39 -0.55 -9.96
CA MET A 36 6.20 0.59 -10.84
C MET A 36 6.69 1.91 -10.20
N ASN A 37 6.50 2.07 -8.89
CA ASN A 37 6.96 3.26 -8.19
C ASN A 37 8.48 3.27 -7.99
N PHE A 38 9.11 2.09 -7.82
CA PHE A 38 10.56 2.00 -7.63
C PHE A 38 11.35 2.36 -8.89
N ILE A 39 10.85 1.98 -10.07
CA ILE A 39 11.55 2.28 -11.34
C ILE A 39 11.19 3.65 -11.90
N GLN A 40 10.21 4.35 -11.32
CA GLN A 40 9.70 5.62 -11.84
C GLN A 40 10.79 6.67 -12.05
N GLY A 41 11.70 6.85 -11.07
CA GLY A 41 12.79 7.82 -11.17
C GLY A 41 13.78 7.50 -12.30
N TYR A 42 14.03 6.21 -12.58
CA TYR A 42 14.84 5.77 -13.71
C TYR A 42 14.21 6.17 -15.05
N ILE A 43 12.92 5.91 -15.21
CA ILE A 43 12.18 6.20 -16.44
C ILE A 43 12.19 7.70 -16.74
N LEU A 44 11.93 8.53 -15.74
CA LEU A 44 11.92 9.98 -15.90
C LEU A 44 13.31 10.53 -16.25
N THR A 45 14.39 9.95 -15.70
CA THR A 45 15.74 10.41 -15.88
C THR A 45 16.38 9.89 -17.16
N GLU A 46 16.44 8.57 -17.31
CA GLU A 46 17.24 7.92 -18.36
C GLU A 46 16.47 7.76 -19.68
N MET A 47 15.14 7.59 -19.62
CA MET A 47 14.35 7.33 -20.82
C MET A 47 13.69 8.57 -21.39
N LEU A 48 13.15 9.44 -20.52
CA LEU A 48 12.44 10.65 -20.95
C LEU A 48 13.27 11.93 -20.77
N SER A 49 14.45 11.86 -20.15
CA SER A 49 15.36 13.00 -19.92
C SER A 49 14.65 14.19 -19.26
N ILE A 50 13.70 13.93 -18.37
CA ILE A 50 12.92 14.95 -17.66
C ILE A 50 13.83 15.73 -16.70
N PRO A 51 13.82 17.08 -16.72
CA PRO A 51 14.57 17.88 -15.76
C PRO A 51 14.20 17.51 -14.32
N ARG A 52 15.20 17.40 -13.45
CA ARG A 52 15.02 16.99 -12.04
C ARG A 52 14.09 17.90 -11.27
N SER A 53 14.06 19.19 -11.60
CA SER A 53 13.15 20.19 -11.03
C SER A 53 11.65 19.87 -11.21
N ASN A 54 11.29 18.96 -12.10
CA ASN A 54 9.92 18.62 -12.44
C ASN A 54 9.56 17.15 -12.12
N GLN A 55 10.55 16.34 -11.73
CA GLN A 55 10.34 14.90 -11.53
C GLN A 55 9.45 14.61 -10.32
N GLY A 56 9.50 15.43 -9.28
CA GLY A 56 8.64 15.33 -8.11
C GLY A 56 7.16 15.51 -8.47
N THR A 57 6.83 16.62 -9.12
CA THR A 57 5.48 16.95 -9.58
C THR A 57 4.94 15.90 -10.55
N ILE A 58 5.76 15.44 -11.51
CA ILE A 58 5.34 14.42 -12.48
C ILE A 58 5.08 13.09 -11.77
N SER A 59 5.98 12.65 -10.89
CA SER A 59 5.79 11.40 -10.12
C SER A 59 4.53 11.47 -9.24
N GLY A 60 4.32 12.59 -8.57
CA GLY A 60 3.13 12.84 -7.77
C GLY A 60 1.84 12.82 -8.61
N ASN A 61 1.84 13.46 -9.78
CA ASN A 61 0.69 13.47 -10.69
C ASN A 61 0.40 12.08 -11.29
N LEU A 62 1.42 11.28 -11.60
CA LEU A 62 1.23 9.90 -12.06
C LEU A 62 0.60 9.02 -10.99
N ALA A 63 1.04 9.15 -9.74
CA ALA A 63 0.46 8.44 -8.62
C ALA A 63 -0.97 8.94 -8.30
N PHE A 64 -1.20 10.24 -8.37
CA PHE A 64 -2.53 10.85 -8.23
C PHE A 64 -3.51 10.31 -9.28
N THR A 65 -3.09 10.25 -10.56
CA THR A 65 -3.89 9.67 -11.65
C THR A 65 -4.23 8.21 -11.38
N GLN A 66 -3.24 7.43 -10.94
CA GLN A 66 -3.47 6.03 -10.58
C GLN A 66 -4.50 5.88 -9.46
N GLU A 67 -4.44 6.71 -8.41
CA GLU A 67 -5.36 6.62 -7.28
C GLU A 67 -6.79 7.04 -7.67
N ILE A 68 -6.96 8.06 -8.51
CA ILE A 68 -8.29 8.41 -9.06
C ILE A 68 -8.89 7.21 -9.79
N ILE A 69 -8.13 6.57 -10.67
CA ILE A 69 -8.59 5.39 -11.42
C ILE A 69 -8.92 4.25 -10.46
N ALA A 70 -8.11 4.04 -9.42
CA ALA A 70 -8.37 3.03 -8.41
C ALA A 70 -9.68 3.31 -7.66
N ILE A 71 -9.92 4.53 -7.20
CA ILE A 71 -11.18 4.91 -6.51
C ILE A 71 -12.40 4.62 -7.40
N LEU A 72 -12.32 4.97 -8.67
CA LEU A 72 -13.42 4.78 -9.61
C LEU A 72 -13.67 3.30 -9.96
N LEU A 73 -12.61 2.50 -10.08
CA LEU A 73 -12.71 1.16 -10.68
C LEU A 73 -12.69 0.01 -9.66
N VAL A 74 -12.10 0.18 -8.46
CA VAL A 74 -12.01 -0.91 -7.46
C VAL A 74 -13.39 -1.45 -7.09
N ALA A 75 -14.37 -0.57 -6.84
CA ALA A 75 -15.72 -0.98 -6.52
C ALA A 75 -16.42 -1.68 -7.70
N LEU A 76 -16.21 -1.17 -8.93
CA LEU A 76 -16.75 -1.77 -10.16
C LEU A 76 -16.19 -3.16 -10.40
N PHE A 77 -14.87 -3.36 -10.28
CA PHE A 77 -14.24 -4.68 -10.40
C PHE A 77 -14.64 -5.62 -9.26
N GLY A 78 -14.85 -5.11 -8.06
CA GLY A 78 -15.42 -5.88 -6.96
C GLY A 78 -16.80 -6.43 -7.31
N MET A 79 -17.71 -5.57 -7.80
CA MET A 79 -19.05 -5.99 -8.25
C MET A 79 -19.00 -6.94 -9.46
N LEU A 80 -18.13 -6.66 -10.42
CA LEU A 80 -17.93 -7.51 -11.59
C LEU A 80 -17.45 -8.91 -11.15
N SER A 81 -16.52 -8.98 -10.19
CA SER A 81 -16.02 -10.24 -9.68
C SER A 81 -17.08 -11.06 -8.91
N ASP A 82 -18.10 -10.40 -8.36
CA ASP A 82 -19.26 -11.08 -7.77
C ASP A 82 -20.17 -11.72 -8.85
N ARG A 83 -20.22 -11.12 -10.04
CA ARG A 83 -21.09 -11.57 -11.15
C ARG A 83 -20.45 -12.65 -12.03
N ILE A 84 -19.20 -12.48 -12.40
CA ILE A 84 -18.50 -13.37 -13.35
C ILE A 84 -17.47 -14.28 -12.68
N GLY A 85 -17.24 -14.09 -11.37
CA GLY A 85 -16.27 -14.83 -10.58
C GLY A 85 -14.97 -14.08 -10.34
N ARG A 86 -14.22 -14.53 -9.32
CA ARG A 86 -12.94 -13.90 -8.91
C ARG A 86 -11.85 -14.11 -9.95
N ARG A 87 -11.78 -15.33 -10.50
CA ARG A 87 -10.72 -15.74 -11.44
C ARG A 87 -10.68 -14.90 -12.72
N PRO A 88 -11.78 -14.67 -13.46
CA PRO A 88 -11.72 -13.87 -14.68
C PRO A 88 -11.25 -12.44 -14.45
N VAL A 89 -11.71 -11.79 -13.37
CA VAL A 89 -11.32 -10.41 -13.04
C VAL A 89 -9.86 -10.33 -12.62
N MET A 90 -9.36 -11.34 -11.86
CA MET A 90 -7.94 -11.42 -11.49
C MET A 90 -7.04 -11.59 -12.71
N VAL A 91 -7.41 -12.49 -13.63
CA VAL A 91 -6.68 -12.72 -14.89
C VAL A 91 -6.68 -11.46 -15.74
N PHE A 92 -7.85 -10.85 -15.95
CA PHE A 92 -7.96 -9.58 -16.67
C PHE A 92 -7.04 -8.51 -16.08
N GLY A 93 -7.12 -8.28 -14.75
CA GLY A 93 -6.29 -7.29 -14.07
C GLY A 93 -4.80 -7.56 -14.25
N THR A 94 -4.37 -8.82 -14.15
CA THR A 94 -2.97 -9.22 -14.31
C THR A 94 -2.48 -8.98 -15.74
N LEU A 95 -3.28 -9.31 -16.74
CA LEU A 95 -2.92 -9.08 -18.17
C LEU A 95 -2.86 -7.58 -18.48
N VAL A 96 -3.79 -6.78 -17.96
CA VAL A 96 -3.77 -5.32 -18.16
C VAL A 96 -2.56 -4.68 -17.46
N VAL A 97 -2.17 -5.14 -16.26
CA VAL A 97 -0.92 -4.71 -15.61
C VAL A 97 0.30 -5.09 -16.46
N ALA A 98 0.33 -6.31 -17.02
CA ALA A 98 1.42 -6.74 -17.91
C ALA A 98 1.52 -5.84 -19.16
N ILE A 99 0.39 -5.50 -19.78
CA ILE A 99 0.33 -4.54 -20.89
C ILE A 99 0.85 -3.17 -20.45
N GLY A 100 0.43 -2.67 -19.28
CA GLY A 100 0.91 -1.41 -18.72
C GLY A 100 2.44 -1.39 -18.58
N PHE A 101 3.03 -2.44 -18.01
CA PHE A 101 4.50 -2.58 -17.92
C PHE A 101 5.18 -2.69 -19.27
N ALA A 102 4.54 -3.35 -20.25
CA ALA A 102 5.10 -3.49 -21.59
C ALA A 102 5.08 -2.17 -22.38
N LEU A 103 4.05 -1.36 -22.22
CA LEU A 103 3.90 -0.08 -22.92
C LEU A 103 4.75 1.04 -22.28
N TYR A 104 4.87 1.05 -20.97
CA TYR A 104 5.46 2.15 -20.21
C TYR A 104 6.88 2.54 -20.66
N PRO A 105 7.79 1.60 -21.01
CA PRO A 105 9.14 1.93 -21.46
C PRO A 105 9.23 2.47 -22.90
N PHE A 106 8.12 2.49 -23.62
CA PHE A 106 8.05 3.06 -24.97
C PHE A 106 7.39 4.44 -25.01
N ALA A 107 7.08 5.02 -23.85
CA ALA A 107 6.59 6.39 -23.80
C ALA A 107 7.65 7.36 -24.31
N THR A 108 7.29 8.20 -25.29
CA THR A 108 8.12 9.25 -25.86
C THR A 108 7.72 10.65 -25.37
N SER A 109 6.56 10.73 -24.72
CA SER A 109 6.00 11.97 -24.19
C SER A 109 5.35 11.77 -22.83
N LEU A 110 5.18 12.86 -22.08
CA LEU A 110 4.44 12.83 -20.81
C LEU A 110 2.99 12.36 -21.01
N THR A 111 2.35 12.76 -22.09
CA THR A 111 0.97 12.35 -22.39
C THR A 111 0.87 10.84 -22.53
N GLU A 112 1.76 10.21 -23.29
CA GLU A 112 1.82 8.77 -23.42
C GLU A 112 2.10 8.09 -22.08
N LEU A 113 3.03 8.64 -21.29
CA LEU A 113 3.34 8.13 -19.96
C LEU A 113 2.10 8.11 -19.05
N PHE A 114 1.26 9.17 -19.07
CA PHE A 114 0.01 9.23 -18.34
C PHE A 114 -1.03 8.23 -18.85
N ILE A 115 -1.14 8.05 -20.17
CA ILE A 115 -2.05 7.07 -20.78
C ILE A 115 -1.63 5.65 -20.36
N TYR A 116 -0.34 5.31 -20.45
CA TYR A 116 0.15 3.99 -20.07
C TYR A 116 0.03 3.76 -18.56
N ARG A 117 0.20 4.84 -17.75
CA ARG A 117 -0.09 4.77 -16.31
C ARG A 117 -1.56 4.50 -16.03
N ALA A 118 -2.48 5.05 -16.82
CA ALA A 118 -3.91 4.79 -16.70
C ALA A 118 -4.27 3.33 -17.04
N VAL A 119 -3.65 2.76 -18.07
CA VAL A 119 -3.78 1.33 -18.42
C VAL A 119 -3.32 0.48 -17.24
N PHE A 120 -2.11 0.72 -16.73
CA PHE A 120 -1.58 0.03 -15.56
C PHE A 120 -2.53 0.14 -14.34
N ALA A 121 -3.01 1.36 -14.05
CA ALA A 121 -3.90 1.64 -12.93
C ALA A 121 -5.23 0.89 -13.00
N THR A 122 -5.76 0.72 -14.23
CA THR A 122 -6.99 -0.07 -14.47
C THR A 122 -6.79 -1.53 -14.05
N GLY A 123 -5.68 -2.15 -14.47
CA GLY A 123 -5.34 -3.50 -14.05
C GLY A 123 -5.06 -3.59 -12.55
N ALA A 124 -4.35 -2.61 -11.98
CA ALA A 124 -4.06 -2.52 -10.56
C ALA A 124 -5.33 -2.45 -9.70
N ALA A 125 -6.34 -1.72 -10.15
CA ALA A 125 -7.65 -1.64 -9.48
C ALA A 125 -8.36 -3.00 -9.45
N ALA A 126 -8.33 -3.74 -10.56
CA ALA A 126 -8.91 -5.08 -10.64
C ALA A 126 -8.19 -6.06 -9.69
N LEU A 127 -6.85 -6.05 -9.68
CA LEU A 127 -6.04 -6.89 -8.78
C LEU A 127 -6.31 -6.58 -7.33
N SER A 128 -6.29 -5.31 -6.94
CA SER A 128 -6.52 -4.86 -5.56
C SER A 128 -7.90 -5.26 -5.06
N ALA A 129 -8.94 -5.10 -5.90
CA ALA A 129 -10.30 -5.50 -5.56
C ALA A 129 -10.38 -7.01 -5.28
N VAL A 130 -9.85 -7.84 -6.17
CA VAL A 130 -10.00 -9.30 -6.07
C VAL A 130 -9.13 -9.87 -4.95
N LEU A 131 -7.88 -9.40 -4.76
CA LEU A 131 -7.02 -9.85 -3.68
C LEU A 131 -7.66 -9.60 -2.30
N ALA A 132 -8.27 -8.42 -2.10
CA ALA A 132 -8.97 -8.07 -0.88
C ALA A 132 -10.22 -8.91 -0.61
N ILE A 133 -10.81 -9.48 -1.66
CA ILE A 133 -11.98 -10.36 -1.53
C ILE A 133 -11.54 -11.79 -1.25
N ILE A 134 -10.60 -12.33 -2.01
CA ILE A 134 -10.15 -13.74 -1.88
C ILE A 134 -9.58 -14.01 -0.48
N VAL A 135 -8.91 -13.05 0.16
CA VAL A 135 -8.39 -13.19 1.54
C VAL A 135 -9.49 -13.52 2.55
N ASN A 136 -10.73 -13.14 2.27
CA ASN A 136 -11.89 -13.42 3.10
C ASN A 136 -12.69 -14.63 2.63
N ASP A 137 -12.67 -14.93 1.33
CA ASP A 137 -13.49 -16.02 0.72
C ASP A 137 -12.83 -17.41 0.89
N TYR A 138 -11.49 -17.48 0.90
CA TYR A 138 -10.79 -18.78 0.89
C TYR A 138 -10.66 -19.47 2.26
N PRO A 139 -10.47 -18.77 3.40
CA PRO A 139 -10.37 -19.42 4.70
C PRO A 139 -11.74 -19.64 5.34
N GLN A 140 -11.83 -20.65 6.21
CA GLN A 140 -12.90 -20.70 7.21
C GLN A 140 -12.71 -19.57 8.24
N GLU A 141 -13.81 -19.12 8.88
CA GLU A 141 -13.81 -18.00 9.83
C GLU A 141 -12.70 -18.13 10.90
N ARG A 142 -12.57 -19.32 11.51
CA ARG A 142 -11.57 -19.61 12.55
C ARG A 142 -10.10 -19.58 12.05
N SER A 143 -9.88 -19.61 10.74
CA SER A 143 -8.56 -19.58 10.12
C SER A 143 -8.27 -18.28 9.36
N ARG A 144 -9.22 -17.33 9.32
CA ARG A 144 -9.10 -16.08 8.57
C ARG A 144 -7.88 -15.27 9.01
N GLY A 145 -7.65 -15.10 10.31
CA GLY A 145 -6.50 -14.39 10.82
C GLY A 145 -5.16 -15.00 10.39
N LYS A 146 -5.07 -16.33 10.37
CA LYS A 146 -3.86 -17.05 9.92
C LYS A 146 -3.57 -16.78 8.44
N LEU A 147 -4.60 -16.83 7.58
CA LEU A 147 -4.45 -16.57 6.15
C LEU A 147 -4.07 -15.11 5.88
N ILE A 148 -4.68 -14.15 6.60
CA ILE A 148 -4.34 -12.71 6.51
C ILE A 148 -2.87 -12.49 6.91
N SER A 149 -2.37 -13.18 7.94
CA SER A 149 -0.95 -13.06 8.35
C SER A 149 0.00 -13.56 7.25
N VAL A 150 -0.29 -14.72 6.65
CA VAL A 150 0.51 -15.25 5.53
C VAL A 150 0.43 -14.33 4.31
N HIS A 151 -0.77 -13.83 3.97
CA HIS A 151 -0.97 -12.82 2.93
C HIS A 151 -0.07 -11.60 3.13
N SER A 152 -0.04 -11.03 4.34
CA SER A 152 0.75 -9.84 4.65
C SER A 152 2.26 -10.08 4.53
N VAL A 153 2.75 -11.24 4.99
CA VAL A 153 4.16 -11.63 4.85
C VAL A 153 4.54 -11.78 3.38
N LEU A 154 3.70 -12.45 2.58
CA LEU A 154 3.96 -12.66 1.15
C LEU A 154 3.92 -11.34 0.37
N ASN A 155 3.04 -10.41 0.73
CA ASN A 155 3.02 -9.06 0.17
C ASN A 155 4.35 -8.33 0.43
N ALA A 156 4.83 -8.35 1.67
CA ALA A 156 6.09 -7.69 2.03
C ALA A 156 7.30 -8.32 1.32
N LEU A 157 7.33 -9.65 1.22
CA LEU A 157 8.36 -10.37 0.45
C LEU A 157 8.29 -10.03 -1.04
N GLY A 158 7.08 -9.93 -1.61
CA GLY A 158 6.88 -9.51 -3.00
C GLY A 158 7.45 -8.12 -3.25
N VAL A 159 7.13 -7.15 -2.39
CA VAL A 159 7.68 -5.79 -2.48
C VAL A 159 9.21 -5.81 -2.43
N ALA A 160 9.81 -6.54 -1.48
CA ALA A 160 11.26 -6.63 -1.33
C ALA A 160 11.95 -7.25 -2.57
N VAL A 161 11.40 -8.36 -3.08
CA VAL A 161 11.96 -9.05 -4.25
C VAL A 161 11.85 -8.18 -5.52
N PHE A 162 10.71 -7.52 -5.74
CA PHE A 162 10.55 -6.63 -6.90
C PHE A 162 11.38 -5.36 -6.78
N ALA A 163 11.59 -4.82 -5.57
CA ALA A 163 12.52 -3.72 -5.36
C ALA A 163 13.95 -4.14 -5.76
N ILE A 164 14.41 -5.33 -5.34
CA ILE A 164 15.72 -5.88 -5.71
C ILE A 164 15.81 -6.10 -7.23
N LEU A 165 14.78 -6.72 -7.81
CA LEU A 165 14.75 -7.03 -9.25
C LEU A 165 14.85 -5.75 -10.09
N LEU A 166 13.95 -4.80 -9.87
CA LEU A 166 13.89 -3.55 -10.61
C LEU A 166 15.08 -2.61 -10.30
N GLY A 167 15.65 -2.72 -9.09
CA GLY A 167 16.84 -1.96 -8.73
C GLY A 167 18.13 -2.49 -9.32
N ARG A 168 18.22 -3.79 -9.63
CA ARG A 168 19.45 -4.41 -10.16
C ARG A 168 19.43 -4.64 -11.65
N LEU A 169 18.30 -5.00 -12.25
CA LEU A 169 18.23 -5.35 -13.67
C LEU A 169 18.74 -4.26 -14.60
N PRO A 170 18.42 -2.96 -14.44
CA PRO A 170 18.97 -1.93 -15.32
C PRO A 170 20.49 -1.92 -15.33
N THR A 171 21.13 -2.04 -14.13
CA THR A 171 22.60 -2.05 -14.01
C THR A 171 23.20 -3.35 -14.57
N VAL A 172 22.53 -4.48 -14.50
CA VAL A 172 22.96 -5.75 -15.11
C VAL A 172 22.99 -5.61 -16.63
N PHE A 173 21.92 -5.07 -17.22
CA PHE A 173 21.88 -4.86 -18.67
C PHE A 173 22.92 -3.85 -19.14
N THR A 174 23.08 -2.73 -18.40
CA THR A 174 24.09 -1.70 -18.74
C THR A 174 25.51 -2.29 -18.65
N SER A 175 25.82 -3.12 -17.64
CA SER A 175 27.14 -3.78 -17.55
C SER A 175 27.42 -4.79 -18.64
N ASN A 176 26.37 -5.28 -19.33
CA ASN A 176 26.48 -6.12 -20.51
C ASN A 176 26.54 -5.33 -21.84
N GLY A 177 26.72 -4.00 -21.77
CA GLY A 177 26.94 -3.16 -22.95
C GLY A 177 25.68 -2.54 -23.56
N TYR A 178 24.51 -2.70 -22.95
CA TYR A 178 23.30 -2.02 -23.41
C TYR A 178 23.28 -0.57 -22.93
N ASP A 179 22.75 0.33 -23.73
CA ASP A 179 22.51 1.71 -23.32
C ASP A 179 21.44 1.81 -22.24
N PRO A 180 21.36 2.93 -21.46
CA PRO A 180 20.42 3.07 -20.38
C PRO A 180 18.94 2.94 -20.78
N VAL A 181 18.56 3.44 -21.96
CA VAL A 181 17.16 3.36 -22.45
C VAL A 181 16.78 1.90 -22.71
N THR A 182 17.59 1.19 -23.48
CA THR A 182 17.41 -0.24 -23.78
C THR A 182 17.43 -1.09 -22.50
N SER A 183 18.31 -0.78 -21.56
CA SER A 183 18.38 -1.46 -20.25
C SER A 183 17.07 -1.30 -19.45
N GLY A 184 16.49 -0.12 -19.46
CA GLY A 184 15.17 0.15 -18.87
C GLY A 184 14.05 -0.62 -19.58
N GLN A 185 14.06 -0.63 -20.93
CA GLN A 185 13.09 -1.36 -21.73
C GLN A 185 13.11 -2.87 -21.43
N TYR A 186 14.28 -3.49 -21.46
CA TYR A 186 14.42 -4.92 -21.15
C TYR A 186 14.00 -5.26 -19.72
N THR A 187 14.34 -4.40 -18.76
CA THR A 187 13.90 -4.57 -17.37
C THR A 187 12.38 -4.59 -17.26
N MET A 188 11.70 -3.66 -17.89
CA MET A 188 10.23 -3.57 -17.81
C MET A 188 9.54 -4.67 -18.62
N LEU A 189 10.07 -5.02 -19.79
CA LEU A 189 9.55 -6.12 -20.60
C LEU A 189 9.70 -7.47 -19.90
N LEU A 190 10.79 -7.69 -19.15
CA LEU A 190 10.96 -8.89 -18.33
C LEU A 190 9.89 -8.97 -17.24
N VAL A 191 9.62 -7.87 -16.54
CA VAL A 191 8.54 -7.81 -15.53
C VAL A 191 7.17 -7.98 -16.18
N ALA A 192 6.94 -7.39 -17.35
CA ALA A 192 5.72 -7.59 -18.12
C ALA A 192 5.51 -9.07 -18.48
N GLY A 193 6.56 -9.75 -18.99
CA GLY A 193 6.53 -11.18 -19.31
C GLY A 193 6.24 -12.05 -18.08
N LEU A 194 6.91 -11.78 -16.95
CA LEU A 194 6.67 -12.47 -15.67
C LEU A 194 5.21 -12.28 -15.20
N THR A 195 4.69 -11.05 -15.32
CA THR A 195 3.31 -10.73 -14.96
C THR A 195 2.31 -11.43 -15.88
N PHE A 196 2.59 -11.46 -17.19
CA PHE A 196 1.78 -12.17 -18.18
C PHE A 196 1.70 -13.68 -17.87
N VAL A 197 2.84 -14.33 -17.63
CA VAL A 197 2.90 -15.75 -17.23
C VAL A 197 2.12 -16.00 -15.95
N SER A 198 2.19 -15.06 -14.97
CA SER A 198 1.39 -15.15 -13.76
C SER A 198 -0.12 -15.11 -14.04
N GLY A 199 -0.56 -14.33 -15.01
CA GLY A 199 -1.95 -14.33 -15.49
C GLY A 199 -2.40 -15.70 -16.00
N LEU A 200 -1.53 -16.41 -16.72
CA LEU A 200 -1.80 -17.78 -17.20
C LEU A 200 -1.86 -18.79 -16.04
N ILE A 201 -1.01 -18.61 -15.01
CA ILE A 201 -1.06 -19.42 -13.79
C ILE A 201 -2.40 -19.19 -13.06
N PHE A 202 -2.84 -17.94 -12.94
CA PHE A 202 -4.11 -17.61 -12.29
C PHE A 202 -5.32 -18.15 -13.03
N LEU A 203 -5.27 -18.20 -14.36
CA LEU A 203 -6.32 -18.75 -15.21
C LEU A 203 -6.62 -20.21 -14.87
N ARG A 204 -5.61 -20.99 -14.47
CA ARG A 204 -5.75 -22.42 -14.13
C ARG A 204 -5.82 -22.64 -12.61
N GLY A 205 -5.11 -21.83 -11.83
CA GLY A 205 -4.87 -22.11 -10.42
C GLY A 205 -5.89 -21.52 -9.46
N LEU A 206 -6.53 -20.40 -9.78
CA LEU A 206 -7.56 -19.83 -8.93
C LEU A 206 -8.89 -20.56 -9.09
N LYS A 207 -9.70 -20.57 -8.02
CA LYS A 207 -11.04 -21.18 -8.07
C LYS A 207 -11.89 -20.49 -9.13
N GLY A 208 -12.48 -21.28 -10.01
CA GLY A 208 -13.46 -20.84 -10.99
C GLY A 208 -14.89 -20.83 -10.42
N GLY A 209 -15.82 -20.29 -11.20
CA GLY A 209 -17.22 -20.17 -10.85
C GLY A 209 -17.56 -18.85 -10.15
N THR A 210 -18.85 -18.58 -10.06
CA THR A 210 -19.38 -17.41 -9.33
C THR A 210 -19.55 -17.77 -7.87
N PRO A 211 -19.23 -16.85 -6.92
CA PRO A 211 -19.55 -17.08 -5.52
C PRO A 211 -21.07 -17.16 -5.31
N GLU A 212 -21.49 -17.93 -4.30
CA GLU A 212 -22.89 -17.89 -3.87
C GLU A 212 -23.25 -16.45 -3.49
N LYS A 213 -24.46 -16.01 -3.90
CA LYS A 213 -24.93 -14.65 -3.66
C LYS A 213 -24.92 -14.32 -2.17
N HIS A 214 -23.97 -13.53 -1.72
CA HIS A 214 -23.94 -12.99 -0.37
C HIS A 214 -24.17 -11.48 -0.41
N SER A 215 -25.22 -11.10 0.31
CA SER A 215 -25.60 -9.81 0.90
C SER A 215 -25.63 -8.55 0.02
N ASN A 216 -26.69 -7.78 0.22
CA ASN A 216 -26.84 -6.39 -0.22
C ASN A 216 -25.64 -5.55 0.23
N LYS A 217 -24.79 -5.16 -0.72
CA LYS A 217 -23.75 -4.17 -0.45
C LYS A 217 -24.44 -2.82 -0.24
N PRO A 218 -24.05 -2.05 0.80
CA PRO A 218 -24.65 -0.75 1.05
C PRO A 218 -24.42 0.19 -0.17
N SER A 219 -25.42 1.00 -0.47
CA SER A 219 -25.33 2.01 -1.51
C SER A 219 -24.30 3.08 -1.13
N VAL A 220 -23.76 3.80 -2.12
CA VAL A 220 -22.82 4.92 -1.86
C VAL A 220 -23.45 5.95 -0.91
N GLY A 221 -24.74 6.22 -1.06
CA GLY A 221 -25.48 7.13 -0.16
C GLY A 221 -25.51 6.61 1.29
N GLU A 222 -25.71 5.31 1.50
CA GLU A 222 -25.64 4.69 2.83
C GLU A 222 -24.21 4.75 3.41
N LEU A 223 -23.19 4.52 2.60
CA LEU A 223 -21.79 4.66 3.04
C LEU A 223 -21.51 6.08 3.55
N VAL A 224 -21.92 7.11 2.78
CA VAL A 224 -21.74 8.51 3.18
C VAL A 224 -22.51 8.83 4.45
N LYS A 225 -23.78 8.40 4.55
CA LYS A 225 -24.60 8.63 5.74
C LYS A 225 -24.00 7.99 6.98
N VAL A 226 -23.65 6.70 6.92
CA VAL A 226 -23.00 5.97 8.02
C VAL A 226 -21.64 6.60 8.36
N GLY A 227 -20.89 7.07 7.37
CA GLY A 227 -19.63 7.77 7.58
C GLY A 227 -19.81 9.05 8.41
N ILE A 228 -20.74 9.90 8.05
CA ILE A 228 -21.05 11.15 8.76
C ILE A 228 -21.56 10.83 10.19
N GLU A 229 -22.47 9.88 10.33
CA GLU A 229 -23.00 9.48 11.63
C GLU A 229 -21.91 8.90 12.53
N SER A 230 -21.06 8.04 12.01
CA SER A 230 -19.94 7.44 12.75
C SER A 230 -18.89 8.47 13.16
N ALA A 231 -18.63 9.48 12.33
CA ALA A 231 -17.69 10.56 12.62
C ALA A 231 -18.13 11.47 13.78
N LYS A 232 -19.40 11.40 14.24
CA LYS A 232 -19.84 12.05 15.49
C LYS A 232 -19.14 11.46 16.71
N ASN A 233 -18.69 10.20 16.66
CA ASN A 233 -17.81 9.64 17.69
C ASN A 233 -16.38 10.17 17.46
N PRO A 234 -15.80 10.98 18.37
CA PRO A 234 -14.48 11.59 18.18
C PRO A 234 -13.36 10.56 18.00
N ARG A 235 -13.51 9.34 18.52
CA ARG A 235 -12.56 8.25 18.33
C ARG A 235 -12.60 7.68 16.92
N ILE A 236 -13.79 7.55 16.33
CA ILE A 236 -13.94 7.12 14.92
C ILE A 236 -13.46 8.23 13.99
N ALA A 237 -13.77 9.51 14.28
CA ALA A 237 -13.27 10.64 13.52
C ALA A 237 -11.74 10.69 13.52
N LEU A 238 -11.11 10.49 14.68
CA LEU A 238 -9.66 10.37 14.82
C LEU A 238 -9.12 9.21 13.96
N ALA A 239 -9.77 8.05 13.97
CA ALA A 239 -9.36 6.90 13.17
C ALA A 239 -9.50 7.15 11.67
N PHE A 240 -10.51 7.90 11.21
CA PHE A 240 -10.61 8.31 9.81
C PHE A 240 -9.46 9.23 9.39
N GLY A 241 -9.13 10.23 10.21
CA GLY A 241 -7.95 11.08 9.99
C GLY A 241 -6.65 10.28 9.98
N ALA A 242 -6.49 9.33 10.90
CA ALA A 242 -5.31 8.46 10.95
C ALA A 242 -5.22 7.51 9.75
N THR A 243 -6.36 7.05 9.19
CA THR A 243 -6.35 6.24 7.94
C THR A 243 -5.83 7.05 6.76
N LEU A 244 -6.18 8.33 6.69
CA LEU A 244 -5.67 9.25 5.67
C LEU A 244 -4.14 9.26 5.70
N LEU A 245 -3.53 9.39 6.89
CA LEU A 245 -2.07 9.35 7.04
C LEU A 245 -1.48 7.98 6.79
N ALA A 246 -2.07 6.92 7.32
CA ALA A 246 -1.57 5.56 7.17
C ALA A 246 -1.35 5.15 5.69
N ARG A 247 -2.23 5.62 4.81
CA ARG A 247 -2.13 5.38 3.37
C ARG A 247 -1.18 6.36 2.68
N ALA A 248 -1.16 7.61 3.13
CA ALA A 248 -0.23 8.64 2.66
C ALA A 248 1.23 8.24 2.94
N ASP A 249 1.53 7.75 4.14
CA ASP A 249 2.85 7.27 4.57
C ASP A 249 3.42 6.24 3.58
N VAL A 250 2.62 5.22 3.27
CA VAL A 250 3.04 4.15 2.35
C VAL A 250 3.32 4.69 0.95
N SER A 251 2.47 5.60 0.45
CA SER A 251 2.64 6.21 -0.87
C SER A 251 3.87 7.10 -0.95
N VAL A 252 4.08 7.97 0.04
CA VAL A 252 5.24 8.87 0.08
C VAL A 252 6.54 8.08 0.14
N ASN A 253 6.61 7.08 1.01
CA ASN A 253 7.79 6.22 1.14
C ASN A 253 8.09 5.47 -0.17
N GLY A 254 7.06 4.89 -0.81
CA GLY A 254 7.23 4.10 -2.03
C GLY A 254 7.68 4.93 -3.25
N ILE A 255 7.25 6.19 -3.35
CA ILE A 255 7.54 7.05 -4.50
C ILE A 255 8.79 7.88 -4.26
N PHE A 256 8.85 8.61 -3.16
CA PHE A 256 9.82 9.68 -2.99
C PHE A 256 11.18 9.21 -2.44
N ILE A 257 11.30 8.05 -1.78
CA ILE A 257 12.61 7.51 -1.38
C ILE A 257 13.43 7.14 -2.61
N SER A 258 12.86 6.44 -3.59
CA SER A 258 13.55 6.06 -4.82
C SER A 258 13.86 7.29 -5.71
N LEU A 259 12.94 8.24 -5.80
CA LEU A 259 13.19 9.49 -6.52
C LEU A 259 14.29 10.33 -5.86
N TRP A 260 14.30 10.41 -4.52
CA TRP A 260 15.38 11.06 -3.77
C TRP A 260 16.73 10.40 -4.00
N ALA A 261 16.77 9.07 -4.06
CA ALA A 261 17.99 8.34 -4.35
C ALA A 261 18.56 8.72 -5.74
N VAL A 262 17.72 8.79 -6.77
CA VAL A 262 18.13 9.19 -8.12
C VAL A 262 18.65 10.64 -8.12
N THR A 263 17.95 11.54 -7.42
CA THR A 263 18.37 12.95 -7.31
C THR A 263 19.72 13.08 -6.59
N SER A 264 19.90 12.40 -5.45
CA SER A 264 21.15 12.40 -4.67
C SER A 264 22.29 11.70 -5.41
N GLY A 265 21.98 10.59 -6.11
CA GLY A 265 22.96 9.83 -6.89
C GLY A 265 23.60 10.67 -7.98
N ALA A 266 22.83 11.48 -8.62
CA ALA A 266 23.32 12.39 -9.64
C ALA A 266 24.30 13.45 -9.13
N ALA A 267 24.12 13.95 -7.91
CA ALA A 267 25.09 14.83 -7.27
C ALA A 267 26.43 14.12 -6.97
N LEU A 268 26.39 12.77 -6.91
CA LEU A 268 27.57 11.91 -6.72
C LEU A 268 28.13 11.35 -8.04
N GLY A 269 27.63 11.82 -9.20
CA GLY A 269 28.03 11.31 -10.51
C GLY A 269 27.53 9.90 -10.85
N LEU A 270 26.55 9.37 -10.10
CA LEU A 270 25.99 8.06 -10.34
C LEU A 270 24.86 8.13 -11.38
N SER A 271 24.75 7.07 -12.21
CA SER A 271 23.56 6.86 -13.05
C SER A 271 22.31 6.59 -12.18
N ALA A 272 21.13 6.81 -12.74
CA ALA A 272 19.88 6.52 -12.03
C ALA A 272 19.77 5.03 -11.64
N GLY A 273 20.26 4.12 -12.49
CA GLY A 273 20.32 2.69 -12.19
C GLY A 273 21.19 2.35 -10.98
N GLU A 274 22.37 2.95 -10.88
CA GLU A 274 23.28 2.76 -9.73
C GLU A 274 22.70 3.33 -8.44
N ALA A 275 22.06 4.50 -8.52
CA ALA A 275 21.39 5.11 -7.38
C ALA A 275 20.26 4.24 -6.86
N ILE A 276 19.38 3.72 -7.75
CA ILE A 276 18.29 2.80 -7.37
C ILE A 276 18.85 1.50 -6.78
N LYS A 277 19.89 0.92 -7.41
CA LYS A 277 20.56 -0.28 -6.89
C LYS A 277 21.06 -0.10 -5.44
N ARG A 278 21.62 1.06 -5.11
CA ARG A 278 22.10 1.36 -3.75
C ARG A 278 20.95 1.53 -2.75
N VAL A 279 19.90 2.27 -3.11
CA VAL A 279 18.78 2.53 -2.18
C VAL A 279 17.90 1.29 -1.93
N VAL A 280 17.92 0.31 -2.82
CA VAL A 280 17.19 -0.96 -2.63
C VAL A 280 17.54 -1.63 -1.31
N LEU A 281 18.81 -1.57 -0.89
CA LEU A 281 19.22 -2.13 0.41
C LEU A 281 18.48 -1.44 1.57
N VAL A 282 18.34 -0.12 1.54
CA VAL A 282 17.59 0.65 2.53
C VAL A 282 16.12 0.21 2.52
N ILE A 283 15.50 0.13 1.33
CA ILE A 283 14.10 -0.26 1.18
C ILE A 283 13.86 -1.68 1.74
N VAL A 284 14.73 -2.64 1.42
CA VAL A 284 14.59 -4.03 1.87
C VAL A 284 14.75 -4.14 3.39
N ILE A 285 15.79 -3.53 3.95
CA ILE A 285 16.04 -3.57 5.41
C ILE A 285 14.86 -2.94 6.16
N THR A 286 14.40 -1.77 5.73
CA THR A 286 13.31 -1.07 6.40
C THR A 286 12.00 -1.84 6.32
N ASN A 287 11.68 -2.47 5.18
CA ASN A 287 10.50 -3.32 5.05
C ASN A 287 10.57 -4.57 5.94
N LEU A 288 11.72 -5.23 6.03
CA LEU A 288 11.89 -6.40 6.90
C LEU A 288 11.76 -6.02 8.38
N LEU A 289 12.38 -4.92 8.80
CA LEU A 289 12.29 -4.44 10.18
C LEU A 289 10.89 -3.93 10.53
N SER A 290 10.13 -3.40 9.57
CA SER A 290 8.74 -3.01 9.80
C SER A 290 7.85 -4.20 10.16
N ILE A 291 8.13 -5.40 9.62
CA ILE A 291 7.42 -6.64 10.00
C ILE A 291 7.69 -6.97 11.47
N VAL A 292 8.95 -6.90 11.90
CA VAL A 292 9.31 -7.13 13.31
C VAL A 292 8.62 -6.12 14.22
N TRP A 293 8.65 -4.85 13.85
CA TRP A 293 7.98 -3.79 14.60
C TRP A 293 6.46 -3.99 14.66
N ALA A 294 5.83 -4.52 13.60
CA ALA A 294 4.41 -4.81 13.60
C ALA A 294 4.01 -5.80 14.71
N PHE A 295 4.81 -6.83 14.96
CA PHE A 295 4.58 -7.78 16.06
C PHE A 295 4.78 -7.12 17.44
N VAL A 296 5.85 -6.33 17.59
CA VAL A 296 6.16 -5.63 18.83
C VAL A 296 5.04 -4.63 19.15
N PHE A 297 4.71 -3.75 18.22
CA PHE A 297 3.69 -2.73 18.43
C PHE A 297 2.28 -3.32 18.59
N GLY A 298 1.96 -4.39 17.85
CA GLY A 298 0.73 -5.15 18.04
C GLY A 298 0.58 -5.66 19.49
N SER A 299 1.65 -6.22 20.04
CA SER A 299 1.66 -6.71 21.43
C SER A 299 1.53 -5.57 22.45
N ILE A 300 2.06 -4.39 22.16
CA ILE A 300 1.91 -3.19 22.99
C ILE A 300 0.45 -2.72 22.95
N ILE A 301 -0.13 -2.61 21.76
CA ILE A 301 -1.51 -2.16 21.54
C ILE A 301 -2.50 -3.02 22.34
N ASP A 302 -2.28 -4.31 22.46
CA ASP A 302 -3.19 -5.22 23.16
C ASP A 302 -3.20 -4.99 24.70
N ARG A 303 -2.19 -4.30 25.22
CA ARG A 303 -2.04 -4.02 26.66
C ARG A 303 -2.43 -2.60 27.09
N ILE A 304 -2.64 -1.70 26.11
CA ILE A 304 -2.91 -0.28 26.38
C ILE A 304 -4.24 0.15 25.76
N ASN A 305 -4.75 1.30 26.20
CA ASN A 305 -5.91 1.91 25.57
C ASN A 305 -5.64 2.27 24.10
N ARG A 306 -6.58 1.98 23.19
CA ARG A 306 -6.42 2.17 21.73
C ARG A 306 -6.17 3.63 21.34
N VAL A 307 -6.76 4.59 22.06
CA VAL A 307 -6.48 6.01 21.83
C VAL A 307 -5.07 6.38 22.30
N THR A 308 -4.58 5.79 23.40
CA THR A 308 -3.17 5.93 23.82
C THR A 308 -2.22 5.35 22.78
N ALA A 309 -2.54 4.18 22.21
CA ALA A 309 -1.77 3.60 21.12
C ALA A 309 -1.71 4.52 19.89
N MET A 310 -2.83 5.21 19.58
CA MET A 310 -2.87 6.22 18.53
C MET A 310 -1.96 7.41 18.83
N VAL A 311 -1.96 7.92 20.07
CA VAL A 311 -1.04 8.99 20.50
C VAL A 311 0.41 8.57 20.29
N ILE A 312 0.78 7.33 20.69
CA ILE A 312 2.13 6.80 20.49
C ILE A 312 2.48 6.72 19.00
N ALA A 313 1.56 6.19 18.15
CA ALA A 313 1.79 6.09 16.72
C ALA A 313 1.99 7.46 16.05
N MET A 314 1.15 8.45 16.41
CA MET A 314 1.26 9.81 15.89
C MET A 314 2.52 10.52 16.39
N SER A 315 2.92 10.31 17.65
CA SER A 315 4.19 10.83 18.18
C SER A 315 5.39 10.25 17.44
N LEU A 316 5.39 8.92 17.23
CA LEU A 316 6.43 8.25 16.47
C LEU A 316 6.51 8.80 15.05
N GLY A 317 5.36 9.02 14.38
CA GLY A 317 5.30 9.60 13.05
C GLY A 317 5.84 11.02 12.97
N THR A 318 5.45 11.88 13.93
CA THR A 318 5.95 13.24 14.00
C THR A 318 7.48 13.27 14.11
N VAL A 319 8.05 12.45 15.00
CA VAL A 319 9.50 12.37 15.19
C VAL A 319 10.18 11.71 13.98
N ALA A 320 9.66 10.60 13.48
CA ALA A 320 10.24 9.85 12.38
C ALA A 320 10.34 10.69 11.09
N TYR A 321 9.22 11.24 10.65
CA TYR A 321 9.19 12.06 9.44
C TYR A 321 9.85 13.43 9.65
N GLY A 322 9.76 14.01 10.85
CA GLY A 322 10.46 15.25 11.18
C GLY A 322 11.99 15.10 11.19
N SER A 323 12.49 13.92 11.61
CA SER A 323 13.92 13.64 11.64
C SER A 323 14.59 13.62 10.25
N ILE A 324 13.80 13.51 9.17
CA ILE A 324 14.26 13.62 7.79
C ILE A 324 14.92 14.97 7.50
N TYR A 325 14.62 15.99 8.27
CA TYR A 325 15.30 17.27 8.16
C TYR A 325 16.83 17.14 8.27
N PHE A 326 17.32 16.19 9.07
CA PHE A 326 18.74 15.94 9.29
C PHE A 326 19.36 14.96 8.29
N VAL A 327 18.55 14.32 7.43
CA VAL A 327 19.01 13.34 6.43
C VAL A 327 19.50 14.08 5.19
N ASP A 328 20.74 13.83 4.77
CA ASP A 328 21.32 14.38 3.54
C ASP A 328 20.94 13.55 2.30
N SER A 329 21.00 12.24 2.40
CA SER A 329 20.74 11.34 1.28
C SER A 329 20.32 9.94 1.76
N PRO A 330 19.40 9.27 1.06
CA PRO A 330 19.10 7.86 1.31
C PRO A 330 20.21 6.91 0.86
N LEU A 331 21.21 7.42 0.11
CA LEU A 331 22.38 6.66 -0.33
C LEU A 331 23.48 6.59 0.74
N ASN A 332 23.40 7.45 1.75
CA ASN A 332 24.29 7.42 2.91
C ASN A 332 23.71 6.46 3.96
N TYR A 333 24.33 5.29 4.12
CA TYR A 333 23.84 4.26 5.03
C TYR A 333 23.90 4.65 6.51
N SER A 334 24.65 5.68 6.88
CA SER A 334 24.58 6.26 8.23
C SER A 334 23.19 6.82 8.56
N ASN A 335 22.40 7.14 7.54
CA ASN A 335 21.01 7.61 7.68
C ASN A 335 19.98 6.47 7.80
N LEU A 336 20.39 5.21 7.71
CA LEU A 336 19.50 4.05 7.78
C LEU A 336 18.56 4.07 9.01
N PRO A 337 19.01 4.46 10.23
CA PRO A 337 18.12 4.54 11.40
C PRO A 337 16.90 5.43 11.20
N PHE A 338 17.02 6.55 10.47
CA PHE A 338 15.90 7.45 10.19
C PHE A 338 14.85 6.77 9.28
N PHE A 339 15.28 6.03 8.26
CA PHE A 339 14.39 5.29 7.38
C PHE A 339 13.72 4.10 8.08
N ILE A 340 14.42 3.44 9.02
CA ILE A 340 13.84 2.42 9.88
C ILE A 340 12.73 3.03 10.74
N LEU A 341 12.97 4.20 11.32
CA LEU A 341 11.99 4.89 12.15
C LEU A 341 10.74 5.29 11.36
N ILE A 342 10.91 5.77 10.12
CA ILE A 342 9.81 6.07 9.19
C ILE A 342 8.99 4.83 8.89
N SER A 343 9.63 3.70 8.55
CA SER A 343 8.93 2.46 8.24
C SER A 343 8.20 1.89 9.46
N ALA A 344 8.80 1.99 10.64
CA ALA A 344 8.17 1.61 11.90
C ALA A 344 6.93 2.49 12.20
N SER A 345 7.04 3.80 11.95
CA SER A 345 5.91 4.72 12.09
C SER A 345 4.77 4.39 11.15
N ALA A 346 5.07 4.18 9.86
CA ALA A 346 4.05 3.89 8.85
C ALA A 346 3.23 2.65 9.20
N ILE A 347 3.90 1.53 9.56
CA ILE A 347 3.19 0.31 9.96
C ILE A 347 2.48 0.48 11.33
N GLY A 348 3.08 1.22 12.25
CA GLY A 348 2.47 1.55 13.55
C GLY A 348 1.16 2.31 13.39
N THR A 349 1.12 3.29 12.49
CA THR A 349 -0.08 4.06 12.15
C THR A 349 -1.18 3.17 11.57
N VAL A 350 -0.84 2.24 10.66
CA VAL A 350 -1.78 1.26 10.10
C VAL A 350 -2.39 0.38 11.19
N ILE A 351 -1.56 -0.15 12.10
CA ILE A 351 -2.01 -1.07 13.17
C ILE A 351 -2.88 -0.32 14.18
N ALA A 352 -2.45 0.87 14.65
CA ALA A 352 -3.21 1.68 15.60
C ALA A 352 -4.58 2.06 15.04
N THR A 353 -4.63 2.49 13.78
CA THR A 353 -5.86 2.88 13.08
C THR A 353 -6.82 1.71 12.95
N SER A 354 -6.34 0.57 12.44
CA SER A 354 -7.15 -0.63 12.26
C SER A 354 -7.70 -1.15 13.59
N SER A 355 -6.88 -1.09 14.65
CA SER A 355 -7.26 -1.51 16.00
C SER A 355 -8.33 -0.60 16.61
N LEU A 356 -8.20 0.73 16.44
CA LEU A 356 -9.17 1.70 16.96
C LEU A 356 -10.52 1.58 16.22
N ILE A 357 -10.52 1.47 14.89
CA ILE A 357 -11.74 1.23 14.11
C ILE A 357 -12.40 -0.10 14.52
N GLY A 358 -11.60 -1.16 14.67
CA GLY A 358 -12.08 -2.47 15.08
C GLY A 358 -12.79 -2.47 16.44
N GLN A 359 -12.36 -1.62 17.38
CA GLN A 359 -12.97 -1.48 18.70
C GLN A 359 -14.22 -0.60 18.68
N GLU A 360 -14.17 0.55 17.99
CA GLU A 360 -15.18 1.60 18.10
C GLU A 360 -16.34 1.44 17.08
N ALA A 361 -16.12 0.73 15.98
CA ALA A 361 -17.15 0.57 14.95
C ALA A 361 -18.28 -0.38 15.43
N PRO A 362 -19.55 0.08 15.37
CA PRO A 362 -20.69 -0.75 15.74
C PRO A 362 -20.71 -2.08 14.96
N MET A 363 -20.96 -3.21 15.62
CA MET A 363 -20.92 -4.56 15.02
C MET A 363 -21.72 -4.66 13.73
N ARG A 364 -22.95 -4.10 13.72
CA ARG A 364 -23.85 -4.12 12.56
C ARG A 364 -23.35 -3.30 11.37
N GLN A 365 -22.54 -2.26 11.62
CA GLN A 365 -22.09 -1.30 10.60
C GLN A 365 -20.57 -1.34 10.39
N ARG A 366 -19.85 -2.27 11.05
CA ARG A 366 -18.39 -2.34 11.01
C ARG A 366 -17.83 -2.37 9.59
N GLY A 367 -18.41 -3.18 8.71
CA GLY A 367 -17.97 -3.23 7.30
C GLY A 367 -18.13 -1.89 6.57
N THR A 368 -19.23 -1.18 6.84
CA THR A 368 -19.49 0.13 6.25
C THR A 368 -18.51 1.19 6.77
N VAL A 369 -18.23 1.20 8.09
CA VAL A 369 -17.25 2.12 8.71
C VAL A 369 -15.84 1.86 8.15
N ILE A 370 -15.46 0.60 7.97
CA ILE A 370 -14.18 0.23 7.32
C ILE A 370 -14.16 0.71 5.86
N GLY A 371 -15.27 0.58 5.12
CA GLY A 371 -15.38 1.09 3.74
C GLY A 371 -15.17 2.61 3.66
N VAL A 372 -15.82 3.35 4.57
CA VAL A 372 -15.61 4.82 4.70
C VAL A 372 -14.16 5.14 5.04
N SER A 373 -13.57 4.43 5.99
CA SER A 373 -12.16 4.59 6.35
C SER A 373 -11.24 4.38 5.15
N THR A 374 -11.52 3.38 4.31
CA THR A 374 -10.74 3.14 3.09
C THR A 374 -10.82 4.31 2.11
N PHE A 375 -11.99 4.96 1.99
CA PHE A 375 -12.14 6.18 1.18
C PHE A 375 -11.30 7.34 1.72
N PHE A 376 -11.27 7.56 3.05
CA PHE A 376 -10.36 8.55 3.66
C PHE A 376 -8.90 8.24 3.35
N GLY A 377 -8.51 6.97 3.37
CA GLY A 377 -7.18 6.53 2.98
C GLY A 377 -6.81 6.90 1.53
N ALA A 378 -7.74 6.73 0.60
CA ALA A 378 -7.55 7.12 -0.79
C ALA A 378 -7.40 8.65 -0.95
N VAL A 379 -8.20 9.43 -0.23
CA VAL A 379 -8.03 10.91 -0.17
C VAL A 379 -6.63 11.27 0.36
N GLY A 380 -6.13 10.53 1.36
CA GLY A 380 -4.77 10.70 1.89
C GLY A 380 -3.69 10.48 0.85
N ILE A 381 -3.79 9.41 0.06
CA ILE A 381 -2.87 9.16 -1.07
C ILE A 381 -2.93 10.30 -2.08
N LEU A 382 -4.14 10.72 -2.49
CA LEU A 382 -4.31 11.81 -3.45
C LEU A 382 -3.65 13.11 -2.98
N ALA A 383 -3.90 13.52 -1.73
CA ALA A 383 -3.31 14.72 -1.17
C ALA A 383 -1.78 14.61 -1.06
N ALA A 384 -1.29 13.51 -0.49
CA ALA A 384 0.13 13.31 -0.25
C ALA A 384 0.94 13.21 -1.55
N THR A 385 0.41 12.54 -2.59
CA THR A 385 1.10 12.43 -3.87
C THR A 385 1.10 13.76 -4.63
N LYS A 386 -0.02 14.46 -4.67
CA LYS A 386 -0.14 15.75 -5.36
C LYS A 386 0.74 16.82 -4.73
N PHE A 387 0.53 17.08 -3.44
CA PHE A 387 1.28 18.11 -2.72
C PHE A 387 2.73 17.69 -2.42
N GLY A 388 2.96 16.40 -2.14
CA GLY A 388 4.29 15.86 -1.95
C GLY A 388 5.15 16.02 -3.19
N GLY A 389 4.62 15.75 -4.39
CA GLY A 389 5.33 15.97 -5.64
C GLY A 389 5.74 17.43 -5.86
N GLN A 390 4.82 18.36 -5.60
CA GLN A 390 5.11 19.79 -5.70
C GLN A 390 6.18 20.24 -4.68
N LEU A 391 6.05 19.78 -3.43
CA LEU A 391 7.02 20.10 -2.38
C LEU A 391 8.39 19.45 -2.64
N PHE A 392 8.43 18.31 -3.31
CA PHE A 392 9.71 17.72 -3.75
C PHE A 392 10.46 18.65 -4.69
N ASP A 393 9.76 19.27 -5.65
CA ASP A 393 10.39 20.17 -6.62
C ASP A 393 10.73 21.54 -6.01
N VAL A 394 9.91 22.07 -5.09
CA VAL A 394 10.09 23.41 -4.50
C VAL A 394 11.02 23.40 -3.29
N MET A 395 10.88 22.45 -2.38
CA MET A 395 11.64 22.35 -1.12
C MET A 395 12.76 21.30 -1.16
N GLY A 396 12.90 20.60 -2.29
CA GLY A 396 13.82 19.49 -2.46
C GLY A 396 13.27 18.16 -1.91
N PRO A 397 14.07 17.07 -1.98
CA PRO A 397 13.64 15.71 -1.71
C PRO A 397 13.04 15.46 -0.31
N ARG A 398 13.32 16.31 0.65
CA ARG A 398 12.79 16.25 2.03
C ARG A 398 11.32 16.74 2.12
N GLY A 399 10.88 17.57 1.17
CA GLY A 399 9.58 18.26 1.19
C GLY A 399 8.39 17.33 1.43
N PRO A 400 8.22 16.22 0.68
CA PRO A 400 7.13 15.27 0.89
C PRO A 400 7.07 14.68 2.32
N PHE A 401 8.23 14.36 2.88
CA PHE A 401 8.33 13.77 4.22
C PHE A 401 7.99 14.81 5.32
N LEU A 402 8.41 16.05 5.15
CA LEU A 402 8.07 17.14 6.07
C LEU A 402 6.56 17.47 6.05
N LEU A 403 5.91 17.35 4.89
CA LEU A 403 4.45 17.43 4.79
C LEU A 403 3.77 16.36 5.67
N ILE A 404 4.25 15.14 5.57
CA ILE A 404 3.74 14.02 6.39
C ILE A 404 4.03 14.27 7.88
N ALA A 405 5.22 14.79 8.24
CA ALA A 405 5.54 15.15 9.61
C ALA A 405 4.54 16.16 10.20
N ALA A 406 4.22 17.21 9.45
CA ALA A 406 3.25 18.23 9.86
C ALA A 406 1.84 17.64 10.04
N ALA A 407 1.44 16.72 9.14
CA ALA A 407 0.16 16.04 9.24
C ALA A 407 0.10 15.10 10.46
N HIS A 408 1.19 14.35 10.75
CA HIS A 408 1.30 13.56 11.98
C HIS A 408 1.22 14.43 13.23
N ALA A 409 1.93 15.56 13.26
CA ALA A 409 1.88 16.51 14.38
C ALA A 409 0.46 17.04 14.62
N THR A 410 -0.26 17.38 13.55
CA THR A 410 -1.65 17.83 13.63
C THR A 410 -2.56 16.74 14.21
N LEU A 411 -2.43 15.51 13.74
CA LEU A 411 -3.21 14.38 14.27
C LEU A 411 -2.76 13.96 15.66
N LEU A 412 -1.50 14.18 16.05
CA LEU A 412 -1.04 13.99 17.42
C LEU A 412 -1.80 14.89 18.39
N LEU A 413 -1.96 16.18 18.07
CA LEU A 413 -2.73 17.12 18.87
C LEU A 413 -4.21 16.69 18.98
N ALA A 414 -4.79 16.22 17.88
CA ALA A 414 -6.15 15.66 17.88
C ALA A 414 -6.23 14.39 18.74
N ALA A 415 -5.26 13.49 18.64
CA ALA A 415 -5.23 12.25 19.42
C ALA A 415 -5.08 12.51 20.93
N ILE A 416 -4.24 13.46 21.32
CA ILE A 416 -4.11 13.91 22.72
C ILE A 416 -5.42 14.49 23.21
N THR A 417 -6.07 15.34 22.42
CA THR A 417 -7.36 15.95 22.76
C THR A 417 -8.44 14.88 22.97
N VAL A 418 -8.53 13.90 22.05
CA VAL A 418 -9.46 12.77 22.19
C VAL A 418 -9.11 11.91 23.39
N ARG A 419 -7.82 11.69 23.67
CA ARG A 419 -7.39 10.92 24.84
C ARG A 419 -7.81 11.56 26.17
N ILE A 420 -7.81 12.88 26.24
CA ILE A 420 -8.20 13.63 27.44
C ILE A 420 -9.74 13.69 27.56
N LYS A 421 -10.44 14.05 26.47
CA LYS A 421 -11.88 14.31 26.50
C LYS A 421 -12.75 13.07 26.31
N SER A 422 -12.26 12.05 25.64
CA SER A 422 -13.02 10.83 25.27
C SER A 422 -12.11 9.60 25.22
N PRO A 423 -11.52 9.18 26.34
CA PRO A 423 -10.44 8.16 26.41
C PRO A 423 -10.85 6.76 25.92
N GLY A 424 -12.15 6.44 25.86
CA GLY A 424 -12.63 5.10 25.51
C GLY A 424 -12.43 4.08 26.64
N GLN A 425 -12.84 2.83 26.38
CA GLN A 425 -12.75 1.75 27.38
C GLN A 425 -11.32 1.19 27.47
N PHE A 426 -10.90 0.82 28.69
CA PHE A 426 -9.69 0.01 28.89
C PHE A 426 -9.98 -1.47 28.58
N PHE A 427 -9.06 -2.16 27.95
CA PHE A 427 -9.10 -3.61 27.84
C PHE A 427 -9.01 -4.20 29.25
N GLY A 428 -10.06 -4.94 29.67
CA GLY A 428 -10.10 -5.60 30.99
C GLY A 428 -11.29 -5.23 31.88
N THR A 429 -12.02 -4.16 31.60
CA THR A 429 -13.33 -3.97 32.22
C THR A 429 -14.30 -4.96 31.58
N LYS A 430 -14.66 -6.02 32.32
CA LYS A 430 -15.81 -6.85 31.98
C LYS A 430 -16.98 -5.91 31.74
N VAL A 431 -17.59 -5.99 30.56
CA VAL A 431 -18.91 -5.41 30.31
C VAL A 431 -19.82 -6.08 31.31
N THR A 432 -20.18 -5.38 32.38
CA THR A 432 -21.36 -5.75 33.15
C THR A 432 -22.53 -5.56 32.20
N GLU A 433 -23.11 -6.66 31.72
CA GLU A 433 -24.39 -6.62 31.05
C GLU A 433 -25.35 -5.79 31.89
N PRO A 434 -26.12 -4.87 31.29
CA PRO A 434 -27.15 -4.20 32.06
C PRO A 434 -28.08 -5.29 32.58
N GLU A 435 -28.22 -5.38 33.92
CA GLU A 435 -29.25 -6.17 34.56
C GLU A 435 -30.58 -5.79 33.88
N GLU A 436 -31.17 -6.74 33.14
CA GLU A 436 -32.58 -6.68 32.77
C GLU A 436 -33.36 -6.58 34.09
N ARG A 437 -33.82 -5.41 34.39
CA ARG A 437 -34.79 -5.24 35.48
C ARG A 437 -36.10 -5.88 35.03
N PRO A 438 -36.71 -6.64 35.92
CA PRO A 438 -37.93 -7.40 35.62
C PRO A 438 -39.14 -6.50 35.32
#